data_33c3b4b71394ecbfa58dda8f6678b9f3
#
_entry.id   33c3b4b71394ecbfa58dda8f6678b9f3
#
_cell.length_a   1.000
_cell.length_b   1.000
_cell.length_c   1.000
_cell.angle_alpha   90.00
_cell.angle_beta   90.00
_cell.angle_gamma   90.00
#
_symmetry.space_group_name_H-M   'P 1'
#
loop_
_entity.id
_entity.type
_entity.pdbx_description
1 polymer ?
#
loop_
_entity_poly.entity_id
_entity_poly.type
_entity_poly.pdbx_seq_one_letter_code
_entity_poly.pdbx_strand_id
1 'polypeptide(L)'
;VADMLFIVAVVLSLLAFFMPAGQVFTDLVTGLATGRRRGTSRSLWPQLRDQAGRWFLAVVYLLDDAILSVRAIAVTLWRLFASRRNLLEWTSAAHSATDLRSNRARGVIWRKMWLGPTISVALAALLAAIKPDALAASLPLLILWIAAPEITWAMARERREDAEPLAEDDRRFLRGLARRTWLFFETFAGPEDNWLPPDNYQGAPHAEIAQRTSPTNIGMLMLSTAAAWDLGYIGRAE
;
A
#
# COMPACT_ATOMS: atom_id res chain seq x y z
N VAL A 1 28.93 -23.50 -0.18
CA VAL A 1 28.55 -22.04 -0.12
C VAL A 1 27.13 -21.83 -0.66
N ALA A 2 26.79 -22.42 -1.84
CA ALA A 2 25.45 -22.29 -2.42
C ALA A 2 24.35 -22.85 -1.51
N ASP A 3 24.58 -24.02 -0.93
CA ASP A 3 23.62 -24.67 -0.01
C ASP A 3 23.42 -23.85 1.27
N MET A 4 24.48 -23.21 1.79
CA MET A 4 24.40 -22.34 2.96
C MET A 4 23.62 -21.08 2.67
N LEU A 5 23.80 -20.44 1.50
CA LEU A 5 23.03 -19.27 1.07
C LEU A 5 21.56 -19.63 0.87
N PHE A 6 21.26 -20.80 0.30
CA PHE A 6 19.89 -21.30 0.16
C PHE A 6 19.22 -21.50 1.53
N ILE A 7 19.91 -22.18 2.47
CA ILE A 7 19.39 -22.38 3.84
C ILE A 7 19.14 -21.05 4.53
N VAL A 8 20.08 -20.09 4.42
CA VAL A 8 19.93 -18.75 5.01
C VAL A 8 18.72 -18.02 4.39
N ALA A 9 18.54 -18.08 3.08
CA ALA A 9 17.39 -17.45 2.41
C ALA A 9 16.06 -18.08 2.86
N VAL A 10 15.99 -19.40 2.99
CA VAL A 10 14.82 -20.11 3.50
C VAL A 10 14.56 -19.74 4.96
N VAL A 11 15.59 -19.72 5.81
CA VAL A 11 15.43 -19.35 7.23
C VAL A 11 14.96 -17.90 7.37
N LEU A 12 15.52 -16.95 6.61
CA LEU A 12 15.09 -15.54 6.63
C LEU A 12 13.65 -15.39 6.14
N SER A 13 13.25 -16.14 5.10
CA SER A 13 11.87 -16.17 4.60
C SER A 13 10.90 -16.72 5.65
N LEU A 14 11.28 -17.80 6.33
CA LEU A 14 10.50 -18.38 7.42
C LEU A 14 10.42 -17.45 8.62
N LEU A 15 11.50 -16.77 9.00
CA LEU A 15 11.50 -15.76 10.06
C LEU A 15 10.55 -14.60 9.74
N ALA A 16 10.55 -14.10 8.51
CA ALA A 16 9.62 -13.08 8.06
C ALA A 16 8.14 -13.55 8.13
N PHE A 17 7.89 -14.85 7.94
CA PHE A 17 6.58 -15.45 8.12
C PHE A 17 6.19 -15.61 9.60
N PHE A 18 7.13 -16.07 10.45
CA PHE A 18 6.86 -16.36 11.86
C PHE A 18 6.84 -15.12 12.76
N MET A 19 7.48 -14.02 12.38
CA MET A 19 7.54 -12.81 13.19
C MET A 19 6.16 -12.24 13.54
N PRO A 20 5.20 -12.12 12.59
CA PRO A 20 3.82 -11.75 12.92
C PRO A 20 3.02 -12.84 13.64
N ALA A 21 3.34 -14.12 13.41
CA ALA A 21 2.74 -15.21 14.17
C ALA A 21 3.16 -15.18 15.65
N GLY A 22 4.39 -14.74 15.93
CA GLY A 22 4.88 -14.50 17.29
C GLY A 22 4.12 -13.37 17.99
N GLN A 23 3.71 -12.32 17.29
CA GLN A 23 2.86 -11.25 17.86
C GLN A 23 1.47 -11.77 18.22
N VAL A 24 0.86 -12.57 17.36
CA VAL A 24 -0.43 -13.23 17.64
C VAL A 24 -0.31 -14.14 18.87
N PHE A 25 0.78 -14.88 18.99
CA PHE A 25 1.05 -15.75 20.14
C PHE A 25 1.26 -14.95 21.43
N THR A 26 2.03 -13.88 21.40
CA THR A 26 2.21 -12.98 22.55
C THR A 26 0.92 -12.31 22.97
N ASP A 27 0.08 -11.87 22.03
CA ASP A 27 -1.23 -11.28 22.32
C ASP A 27 -2.19 -12.32 22.95
N LEU A 28 -2.12 -13.57 22.52
CA LEU A 28 -2.88 -14.67 23.11
C LEU A 28 -2.43 -14.95 24.55
N VAL A 29 -1.13 -15.09 24.78
CA VAL A 29 -0.54 -15.38 26.11
C VAL A 29 -0.80 -14.23 27.07
N THR A 30 -0.61 -12.99 26.68
CA THR A 30 -0.89 -11.81 27.50
C THR A 30 -2.36 -11.64 27.78
N GLY A 31 -3.24 -11.94 26.82
CA GLY A 31 -4.69 -11.94 27.00
C GLY A 31 -5.16 -12.98 28.03
N LEU A 32 -4.57 -14.16 28.00
CA LEU A 32 -4.83 -15.23 28.97
C LEU A 32 -4.29 -14.88 30.38
N ALA A 33 -3.06 -14.32 30.44
CA ALA A 33 -2.39 -13.98 31.71
C ALA A 33 -3.06 -12.80 32.43
N THR A 34 -3.60 -11.82 31.69
CA THR A 34 -4.20 -10.61 32.28
C THR A 34 -5.70 -10.71 32.54
N GLY A 35 -6.35 -11.83 32.20
CA GLY A 35 -7.80 -12.02 32.35
C GLY A 35 -8.64 -11.00 31.55
N ARG A 36 -7.98 -10.13 30.81
CA ARG A 36 -8.61 -9.12 29.98
C ARG A 36 -9.02 -9.78 28.67
N ARG A 37 -10.20 -10.39 28.66
CA ARG A 37 -10.93 -10.64 27.41
C ARG A 37 -11.26 -9.28 26.76
N ARG A 38 -10.27 -8.62 26.17
CA ARG A 38 -10.53 -7.60 25.18
C ARG A 38 -11.33 -8.29 24.09
N GLY A 39 -12.55 -7.84 23.87
CA GLY A 39 -13.58 -8.43 23.00
C GLY A 39 -13.20 -8.55 21.53
N THR A 40 -12.13 -9.25 21.25
CA THR A 40 -11.71 -9.61 19.92
C THR A 40 -11.52 -11.12 19.88
N SER A 41 -12.64 -11.86 19.89
CA SER A 41 -12.63 -13.23 19.38
C SER A 41 -12.54 -13.16 17.83
N ARG A 42 -11.62 -12.40 17.29
CA ARG A 42 -11.20 -12.62 15.91
C ARG A 42 -10.58 -13.98 15.88
N SER A 43 -11.26 -14.93 15.23
CA SER A 43 -10.74 -16.28 15.05
C SER A 43 -9.30 -16.13 14.51
N LEU A 44 -8.34 -16.89 15.03
CA LEU A 44 -6.94 -16.88 14.60
C LEU A 44 -6.81 -17.25 13.12
N TRP A 45 -7.78 -17.97 12.59
CA TRP A 45 -7.82 -18.43 11.20
C TRP A 45 -7.75 -17.32 10.14
N PRO A 46 -8.54 -16.24 10.18
CA PRO A 46 -8.39 -15.13 9.25
C PRO A 46 -7.00 -14.49 9.30
N GLN A 47 -6.43 -14.33 10.50
CA GLN A 47 -5.10 -13.73 10.65
C GLN A 47 -4.01 -14.62 10.03
N LEU A 48 -4.06 -15.92 10.27
CA LEU A 48 -3.14 -16.89 9.67
C LEU A 48 -3.27 -16.93 8.15
N ARG A 49 -4.50 -16.93 7.64
CA ARG A 49 -4.77 -16.89 6.20
C ARG A 49 -4.21 -15.63 5.55
N ASP A 50 -4.45 -14.49 6.17
CA ASP A 50 -3.97 -13.19 5.65
C ASP A 50 -2.43 -13.12 5.69
N GLN A 51 -1.82 -13.67 6.73
CA GLN A 51 -0.36 -13.77 6.82
C GLN A 51 0.22 -14.72 5.78
N ALA A 52 -0.38 -15.88 5.59
CA ALA A 52 0.04 -16.82 4.55
C ALA A 52 -0.11 -16.20 3.14
N GLY A 53 -1.19 -15.46 2.91
CA GLY A 53 -1.38 -14.71 1.66
C GLY A 53 -0.30 -13.65 1.43
N ARG A 54 0.05 -12.88 2.44
CA ARG A 54 1.14 -11.88 2.35
C ARG A 54 2.49 -12.55 2.06
N TRP A 55 2.81 -13.64 2.74
CA TRP A 55 4.04 -14.39 2.51
C TRP A 55 4.06 -14.96 1.09
N PHE A 56 2.97 -15.57 0.64
CA PHE A 56 2.84 -16.09 -0.71
C PHE A 56 3.12 -15.00 -1.75
N LEU A 57 2.51 -13.83 -1.60
CA LEU A 57 2.72 -12.69 -2.49
C LEU A 57 4.16 -12.16 -2.42
N ALA A 58 4.78 -12.13 -1.25
CA ALA A 58 6.19 -11.75 -1.11
C ALA A 58 7.10 -12.71 -1.91
N VAL A 59 6.82 -14.01 -1.92
CA VAL A 59 7.57 -14.98 -2.73
C VAL A 59 7.31 -14.80 -4.23
N VAL A 60 6.05 -14.56 -4.62
CA VAL A 60 5.66 -14.30 -6.03
C VAL A 60 6.38 -13.06 -6.57
N TYR A 61 6.45 -12.00 -5.80
CA TYR A 61 7.04 -10.72 -6.24
C TYR A 61 8.53 -10.57 -5.95
N LEU A 62 9.16 -11.55 -5.29
CA LEU A 62 10.56 -11.44 -4.84
C LEU A 62 11.52 -11.06 -5.98
N LEU A 63 11.38 -11.68 -7.15
CA LEU A 63 12.20 -11.38 -8.31
C LEU A 63 11.92 -9.99 -8.87
N ASP A 64 10.66 -9.61 -8.99
CA ASP A 64 10.25 -8.28 -9.46
C ASP A 64 10.72 -7.17 -8.51
N ASP A 65 10.60 -7.37 -7.20
CA ASP A 65 11.09 -6.43 -6.18
C ASP A 65 12.61 -6.28 -6.24
N ALA A 66 13.33 -7.39 -6.47
CA ALA A 66 14.78 -7.35 -6.66
C ALA A 66 15.16 -6.56 -7.92
N ILE A 67 14.48 -6.81 -9.05
CA ILE A 67 14.69 -6.08 -10.32
C ILE A 67 14.38 -4.59 -10.13
N LEU A 68 13.26 -4.26 -9.50
CA LEU A 68 12.84 -2.88 -9.22
C LEU A 68 13.87 -2.15 -8.34
N SER A 69 14.36 -2.83 -7.29
CA SER A 69 15.37 -2.28 -6.37
C SER A 69 16.69 -2.01 -7.09
N VAL A 70 17.19 -2.97 -7.87
CA VAL A 70 18.42 -2.81 -8.65
C VAL A 70 18.27 -1.66 -9.65
N ARG A 71 17.13 -1.59 -10.35
CA ARG A 71 16.84 -0.50 -11.29
C ARG A 71 16.78 0.86 -10.60
N ALA A 72 16.10 0.95 -9.45
CA ALA A 72 16.01 2.18 -8.68
C ALA A 72 17.39 2.66 -8.22
N ILE A 73 18.22 1.75 -7.68
CA ILE A 73 19.59 2.06 -7.28
C ILE A 73 20.42 2.53 -8.49
N ALA A 74 20.40 1.79 -9.60
CA ALA A 74 21.15 2.13 -10.79
C ALA A 74 20.75 3.48 -11.37
N VAL A 75 19.45 3.78 -11.48
CA VAL A 75 18.94 5.07 -11.97
C VAL A 75 19.33 6.20 -11.01
N THR A 76 19.22 5.98 -9.70
CA THR A 76 19.58 7.00 -8.69
C THR A 76 21.07 7.32 -8.74
N LEU A 77 21.94 6.30 -8.80
CA LEU A 77 23.38 6.49 -8.92
C LEU A 77 23.75 7.19 -10.23
N TRP A 78 23.15 6.80 -11.34
CA TRP A 78 23.32 7.44 -12.63
C TRP A 78 22.91 8.91 -12.59
N ARG A 79 21.73 9.21 -12.03
CA ARG A 79 21.24 10.59 -11.89
C ARG A 79 22.14 11.42 -10.98
N LEU A 80 22.63 10.83 -9.88
CA LEU A 80 23.46 11.52 -8.90
C LEU A 80 24.87 11.81 -9.43
N PHE A 81 25.53 10.84 -10.04
CA PHE A 81 26.94 10.93 -10.40
C PHE A 81 27.19 11.32 -11.86
N ALA A 82 26.32 10.92 -12.80
CA ALA A 82 26.52 11.13 -14.22
C ALA A 82 25.63 12.23 -14.79
N SER A 83 24.32 12.09 -14.79
CA SER A 83 23.43 13.00 -15.50
C SER A 83 23.11 14.29 -14.75
N ARG A 84 23.10 14.27 -13.44
CA ARG A 84 22.71 15.37 -12.52
C ARG A 84 21.36 16.04 -12.87
N ARG A 85 20.46 15.27 -13.51
CA ARG A 85 19.14 15.73 -13.97
C ARG A 85 18.04 14.84 -13.37
N ASN A 86 16.82 15.40 -13.23
CA ASN A 86 15.61 14.70 -12.77
C ASN A 86 15.77 14.02 -11.39
N LEU A 87 16.51 14.64 -10.47
CA LEU A 87 16.78 14.10 -9.14
C LEU A 87 15.50 13.99 -8.28
N LEU A 88 14.50 14.85 -8.53
CA LEU A 88 13.24 14.93 -7.79
C LEU A 88 12.03 14.50 -8.65
N GLU A 89 12.26 13.67 -9.68
CA GLU A 89 11.15 13.16 -10.48
C GLU A 89 10.28 12.20 -9.64
N TRP A 90 9.02 12.58 -9.47
CA TRP A 90 8.06 11.83 -8.70
C TRP A 90 6.78 11.60 -9.50
N THR A 91 6.26 10.39 -9.43
CA THR A 91 4.98 10.00 -10.06
C THR A 91 3.98 9.66 -8.97
N SER A 92 2.82 10.29 -8.97
CA SER A 92 1.79 10.03 -7.98
C SER A 92 1.18 8.63 -8.13
N ALA A 93 0.78 8.02 -7.00
CA ALA A 93 0.06 6.76 -7.01
C ALA A 93 -1.27 6.86 -7.81
N ALA A 94 -1.94 8.01 -7.76
CA ALA A 94 -3.16 8.27 -8.53
C ALA A 94 -2.92 8.19 -10.05
N HIS A 95 -1.82 8.77 -10.54
CA HIS A 95 -1.45 8.67 -11.97
C HIS A 95 -1.18 7.22 -12.38
N SER A 96 -0.46 6.46 -11.55
CA SER A 96 -0.20 5.04 -11.80
C SER A 96 -1.48 4.18 -11.75
N ALA A 97 -2.44 4.52 -10.88
CA ALA A 97 -3.71 3.82 -10.77
C ALA A 97 -4.62 4.04 -11.98
N THR A 98 -4.56 5.22 -12.63
CA THR A 98 -5.34 5.53 -13.83
C THR A 98 -4.99 4.58 -14.98
N ASP A 99 -3.72 4.23 -15.14
CA ASP A 99 -3.25 3.28 -16.15
C ASP A 99 -3.84 1.87 -15.95
N LEU A 100 -4.06 1.47 -14.68
CA LEU A 100 -4.57 0.16 -14.31
C LEU A 100 -6.10 0.03 -14.39
N ARG A 101 -6.83 1.14 -14.40
CA ARG A 101 -8.30 1.15 -14.53
C ARG A 101 -8.79 0.97 -15.97
N SER A 102 -7.88 1.02 -16.95
CA SER A 102 -8.24 0.87 -18.36
C SER A 102 -8.47 -0.59 -18.73
N ASN A 103 -9.26 -0.84 -19.78
CA ASN A 103 -9.42 -2.18 -20.38
C ASN A 103 -8.08 -2.80 -20.88
N ARG A 104 -7.00 -2.03 -20.86
CA ARG A 104 -5.63 -2.44 -21.26
C ARG A 104 -4.75 -2.78 -20.06
N ALA A 105 -5.29 -2.82 -18.84
CA ALA A 105 -4.56 -3.05 -17.60
C ALA A 105 -3.62 -4.26 -17.67
N ARG A 106 -4.08 -5.39 -18.23
CA ARG A 106 -3.27 -6.60 -18.40
C ARG A 106 -2.01 -6.33 -19.24
N GLY A 107 -2.15 -5.64 -20.37
CA GLY A 107 -1.01 -5.30 -21.22
C GLY A 107 -0.03 -4.33 -20.56
N VAL A 108 -0.54 -3.39 -19.76
CA VAL A 108 0.29 -2.46 -18.98
C VAL A 108 1.10 -3.21 -17.91
N ILE A 109 0.48 -4.13 -17.19
CA ILE A 109 1.13 -4.96 -16.18
C ILE A 109 2.24 -5.80 -16.83
N TRP A 110 1.94 -6.52 -17.89
CA TRP A 110 2.93 -7.32 -18.63
C TRP A 110 4.10 -6.49 -19.12
N ARG A 111 3.85 -5.30 -19.67
CA ARG A 111 4.90 -4.40 -20.11
C ARG A 111 5.78 -3.87 -18.98
N LYS A 112 5.23 -3.70 -17.77
CA LYS A 112 6.00 -3.27 -16.59
C LYS A 112 6.79 -4.41 -15.94
N MET A 113 6.27 -5.63 -15.96
CA MET A 113 6.82 -6.82 -15.27
C MET A 113 7.47 -7.86 -16.21
N TRP A 114 7.70 -7.56 -17.48
CA TRP A 114 8.20 -8.53 -18.48
C TRP A 114 9.57 -9.12 -18.13
N LEU A 115 10.41 -8.39 -17.39
CA LEU A 115 11.76 -8.83 -17.02
C LEU A 115 11.74 -10.05 -16.09
N GLY A 116 10.82 -10.11 -15.14
CA GLY A 116 10.69 -11.24 -14.20
C GLY A 116 10.49 -12.59 -14.93
N PRO A 117 9.43 -12.73 -15.76
CA PRO A 117 9.22 -13.91 -16.59
C PRO A 117 10.41 -14.25 -17.50
N THR A 118 11.01 -13.23 -18.15
CA THR A 118 12.15 -13.45 -19.06
C THR A 118 13.37 -14.01 -18.33
N ILE A 119 13.72 -13.43 -17.17
CA ILE A 119 14.83 -13.92 -16.35
C ILE A 119 14.53 -15.33 -15.84
N SER A 120 13.30 -15.61 -15.44
CA SER A 120 12.88 -16.94 -14.96
C SER A 120 13.03 -18.02 -16.04
N VAL A 121 12.63 -17.71 -17.28
CA VAL A 121 12.80 -18.62 -18.42
C VAL A 121 14.28 -18.83 -18.75
N ALA A 122 15.08 -17.75 -18.77
CA ALA A 122 16.52 -17.84 -19.00
C ALA A 122 17.22 -18.67 -17.92
N LEU A 123 16.84 -18.48 -16.65
CA LEU A 123 17.38 -19.26 -15.53
C LEU A 123 16.96 -20.74 -15.62
N ALA A 124 15.73 -21.03 -16.00
CA ALA A 124 15.28 -22.40 -16.24
C ALA A 124 16.09 -23.09 -17.33
N ALA A 125 16.32 -22.43 -18.46
CA ALA A 125 17.15 -22.96 -19.55
C ALA A 125 18.60 -23.17 -19.12
N LEU A 126 19.17 -22.25 -18.35
CA LEU A 126 20.51 -22.36 -17.82
C LEU A 126 20.65 -23.56 -16.86
N LEU A 127 19.69 -23.69 -15.93
CA LEU A 127 19.68 -24.81 -14.99
C LEU A 127 19.48 -26.19 -15.71
N ALA A 128 18.62 -26.21 -16.72
CA ALA A 128 18.43 -27.40 -17.54
C ALA A 128 19.74 -27.86 -18.24
N ALA A 129 20.56 -26.90 -18.67
CA ALA A 129 21.81 -27.18 -19.35
C ALA A 129 22.96 -27.58 -18.40
N ILE A 130 23.04 -26.96 -17.20
CA ILE A 130 24.19 -27.09 -16.31
C ILE A 130 23.91 -28.06 -15.15
N LYS A 131 22.70 -28.05 -14.58
CA LYS A 131 22.36 -28.77 -13.36
C LYS A 131 20.86 -29.16 -13.32
N PRO A 132 20.45 -30.20 -14.07
CA PRO A 132 19.05 -30.63 -14.20
C PRO A 132 18.34 -30.88 -12.85
N ASP A 133 19.07 -31.44 -11.88
CA ASP A 133 18.53 -31.73 -10.54
C ASP A 133 18.11 -30.43 -9.81
N ALA A 134 18.89 -29.37 -9.97
CA ALA A 134 18.55 -28.06 -9.40
C ALA A 134 17.33 -27.42 -10.08
N LEU A 135 17.11 -27.72 -11.38
CA LEU A 135 15.92 -27.26 -12.09
C LEU A 135 14.65 -27.81 -11.44
N ALA A 136 14.63 -29.13 -11.15
CA ALA A 136 13.46 -29.76 -10.54
C ALA A 136 13.09 -29.14 -9.20
N ALA A 137 14.09 -28.81 -8.37
CA ALA A 137 13.90 -28.16 -7.07
C ALA A 137 13.43 -26.70 -7.19
N SER A 138 13.90 -25.96 -8.20
CA SER A 138 13.59 -24.54 -8.39
C SER A 138 12.32 -24.29 -9.22
N LEU A 139 11.82 -25.31 -9.92
CA LEU A 139 10.69 -25.20 -10.85
C LEU A 139 9.44 -24.53 -10.25
N PRO A 140 8.97 -24.85 -9.01
CA PRO A 140 7.82 -24.19 -8.43
C PRO A 140 8.00 -22.66 -8.31
N LEU A 141 9.19 -22.21 -7.92
CA LEU A 141 9.52 -20.80 -7.77
C LEU A 141 9.58 -20.09 -9.14
N LEU A 142 10.22 -20.72 -10.12
CA LEU A 142 10.30 -20.17 -11.48
C LEU A 142 8.91 -20.02 -12.11
N ILE A 143 8.02 -21.00 -11.91
CA ILE A 143 6.62 -20.93 -12.38
C ILE A 143 5.90 -19.76 -11.71
N LEU A 144 6.06 -19.55 -10.40
CA LEU A 144 5.46 -18.42 -9.68
C LEU A 144 5.94 -17.09 -10.24
N TRP A 145 7.22 -16.93 -10.53
CA TRP A 145 7.76 -15.69 -11.09
C TRP A 145 7.30 -15.45 -12.54
N ILE A 146 7.13 -16.51 -13.34
CA ILE A 146 6.53 -16.40 -14.67
C ILE A 146 5.05 -15.98 -14.57
N ALA A 147 4.33 -16.50 -13.58
CA ALA A 147 2.92 -16.21 -13.36
C ALA A 147 2.66 -14.86 -12.66
N ALA A 148 3.69 -14.20 -12.09
CA ALA A 148 3.54 -12.97 -11.31
C ALA A 148 2.72 -11.87 -12.01
N PRO A 149 2.91 -11.55 -13.32
CA PRO A 149 2.07 -10.57 -14.02
C PRO A 149 0.59 -10.96 -14.07
N GLU A 150 0.26 -12.24 -14.24
CA GLU A 150 -1.13 -12.71 -14.28
C GLU A 150 -1.77 -12.67 -12.89
N ILE A 151 -1.01 -13.03 -11.84
CA ILE A 151 -1.46 -12.92 -10.46
C ILE A 151 -1.75 -11.45 -10.13
N THR A 152 -0.85 -10.54 -10.53
CA THR A 152 -1.05 -9.09 -10.36
C THR A 152 -2.31 -8.61 -11.06
N TRP A 153 -2.52 -9.03 -12.31
CA TRP A 153 -3.72 -8.67 -13.06
C TRP A 153 -5.00 -9.22 -12.42
N ALA A 154 -4.98 -10.47 -11.96
CA ALA A 154 -6.12 -11.09 -11.29
C ALA A 154 -6.49 -10.36 -9.99
N MET A 155 -5.48 -9.91 -9.22
CA MET A 155 -5.68 -9.14 -7.99
C MET A 155 -6.10 -7.69 -8.25
N ALA A 156 -5.60 -7.08 -9.34
CA ALA A 156 -5.94 -5.71 -9.72
C ALA A 156 -7.35 -5.58 -10.33
N ARG A 157 -8.02 -6.71 -10.65
CA ARG A 157 -9.41 -6.66 -11.11
C ARG A 157 -10.28 -6.13 -9.98
N GLU A 158 -10.89 -5.00 -10.24
CA GLU A 158 -11.89 -4.42 -9.35
C GLU A 158 -12.98 -5.46 -9.10
N ARG A 159 -13.08 -5.96 -7.87
CA ARG A 159 -14.26 -6.70 -7.46
C ARG A 159 -15.35 -5.64 -7.33
N ARG A 160 -16.25 -5.59 -8.30
CA ARG A 160 -17.51 -4.86 -8.11
C ARG A 160 -18.24 -5.58 -6.97
N GLU A 161 -18.02 -5.12 -5.77
CA GLU A 161 -18.99 -5.34 -4.71
C GLU A 161 -20.12 -4.38 -5.05
N ASP A 162 -21.31 -4.91 -5.32
CA ASP A 162 -22.52 -4.12 -5.32
C ASP A 162 -22.60 -3.52 -3.93
N ALA A 163 -22.24 -2.23 -3.81
CA ALA A 163 -22.25 -1.54 -2.55
C ALA A 163 -23.69 -1.59 -2.02
N GLU A 164 -23.91 -2.31 -0.94
CA GLU A 164 -25.20 -2.25 -0.25
C GLU A 164 -25.51 -0.78 0.05
N PRO A 165 -26.73 -0.31 -0.27
CA PRO A 165 -27.10 1.05 0.05
C PRO A 165 -26.97 1.27 1.55
N LEU A 166 -26.26 2.32 1.94
CA LEU A 166 -26.08 2.71 3.34
C LEU A 166 -27.45 2.82 4.04
N ALA A 167 -27.56 2.24 5.22
CA ALA A 167 -28.72 2.44 6.08
C ALA A 167 -28.90 3.93 6.39
N GLU A 168 -30.12 4.37 6.62
CA GLU A 168 -30.42 5.79 6.83
C GLU A 168 -29.74 6.36 8.10
N ASP A 169 -29.54 5.51 9.10
CA ASP A 169 -28.83 5.89 10.34
C ASP A 169 -27.33 6.10 10.07
N ASP A 170 -26.71 5.23 9.27
CA ASP A 170 -25.29 5.35 8.86
C ASP A 170 -25.10 6.61 7.99
N ARG A 171 -26.04 6.87 7.11
CA ARG A 171 -26.04 8.08 6.27
C ARG A 171 -26.11 9.35 7.11
N ARG A 172 -27.00 9.39 8.12
CA ARG A 172 -27.11 10.51 9.06
C ARG A 172 -25.84 10.68 9.89
N PHE A 173 -25.28 9.57 10.38
CA PHE A 173 -24.02 9.59 11.13
C PHE A 173 -22.88 10.16 10.27
N LEU A 174 -22.70 9.67 9.04
CA LEU A 174 -21.66 10.13 8.12
C LEU A 174 -21.83 11.60 7.75
N ARG A 175 -23.05 12.08 7.52
CA ARG A 175 -23.33 13.50 7.29
C ARG A 175 -22.99 14.35 8.51
N GLY A 176 -23.32 13.88 9.71
CA GLY A 176 -22.94 14.56 10.95
C GLY A 176 -21.43 14.64 11.15
N LEU A 177 -20.71 13.56 10.80
CA LEU A 177 -19.25 13.53 10.83
C LEU A 177 -18.65 14.51 9.80
N ALA A 178 -19.14 14.50 8.57
CA ALA A 178 -18.72 15.42 7.52
C ALA A 178 -18.94 16.90 7.93
N ARG A 179 -20.10 17.22 8.56
CA ARG A 179 -20.38 18.58 9.06
C ARG A 179 -19.41 19.02 10.15
N ARG A 180 -19.03 18.10 11.05
CA ARG A 180 -18.03 18.39 12.09
C ARG A 180 -16.63 18.59 11.50
N THR A 181 -16.29 17.84 10.48
CA THR A 181 -14.99 17.99 9.77
C THR A 181 -14.93 19.33 9.06
N TRP A 182 -16.01 19.74 8.38
CA TRP A 182 -16.10 21.04 7.74
C TRP A 182 -15.99 22.21 8.75
N LEU A 183 -16.52 22.05 9.96
CA LEU A 183 -16.52 23.10 11.00
C LEU A 183 -15.10 23.61 11.31
N PHE A 184 -14.07 22.79 11.18
CA PHE A 184 -12.69 23.22 11.35
C PHE A 184 -12.32 24.32 10.35
N PHE A 185 -12.59 24.11 9.07
CA PHE A 185 -12.28 25.11 8.04
C PHE A 185 -13.16 26.34 8.14
N GLU A 186 -14.43 26.17 8.41
CA GLU A 186 -15.41 27.26 8.63
C GLU A 186 -15.00 28.15 9.81
N THR A 187 -14.37 27.55 10.83
CA THR A 187 -13.97 28.30 12.05
C THR A 187 -12.63 29.00 11.91
N PHE A 188 -11.67 28.34 11.22
CA PHE A 188 -10.27 28.75 11.29
C PHE A 188 -9.70 29.24 9.95
N ALA A 189 -10.39 29.10 8.83
CA ALA A 189 -9.96 29.65 7.55
C ALA A 189 -10.73 30.95 7.27
N GLY A 190 -10.29 32.04 7.86
CA GLY A 190 -10.93 33.35 7.78
C GLY A 190 -10.14 34.40 6.98
N PRO A 191 -10.70 35.59 6.79
CA PRO A 191 -10.05 36.67 6.05
C PRO A 191 -8.78 37.19 6.73
N GLU A 192 -8.66 37.04 8.07
CA GLU A 192 -7.49 37.43 8.85
C GLU A 192 -6.23 36.68 8.40
N ASP A 193 -6.38 35.41 8.01
CA ASP A 193 -5.30 34.55 7.54
C ASP A 193 -5.33 34.34 6.01
N ASN A 194 -5.91 35.27 5.27
CA ASN A 194 -6.10 35.23 3.82
C ASN A 194 -6.81 33.94 3.35
N TRP A 195 -7.76 33.47 4.12
CA TRP A 195 -8.52 32.22 3.89
C TRP A 195 -7.63 30.96 3.85
N LEU A 196 -6.45 31.01 4.47
CA LEU A 196 -5.57 29.86 4.59
C LEU A 196 -5.88 29.10 5.88
N PRO A 197 -5.97 27.77 5.83
CA PRO A 197 -6.23 26.97 7.01
C PRO A 197 -4.98 26.86 7.87
N PRO A 198 -5.08 26.89 9.21
CA PRO A 198 -3.96 26.62 10.09
C PRO A 198 -3.57 25.13 10.00
N ASP A 199 -2.38 24.81 10.51
CA ASP A 199 -1.86 23.44 10.53
C ASP A 199 -2.70 22.55 11.45
N ASN A 200 -3.00 23.04 12.65
CA ASN A 200 -3.87 22.35 13.61
C ASN A 200 -4.45 23.33 14.65
N TYR A 201 -5.41 22.82 15.40
CA TYR A 201 -5.93 23.43 16.62
C TYR A 201 -5.73 22.46 17.77
N GLN A 202 -5.03 22.88 18.81
CA GLN A 202 -4.82 22.13 20.04
C GLN A 202 -5.78 22.61 21.11
N GLY A 203 -6.72 21.76 21.56
CA GLY A 203 -7.72 22.13 22.57
C GLY A 203 -7.25 21.96 24.03
N ALA A 204 -6.23 21.13 24.29
CA ALA A 204 -5.71 20.87 25.62
C ALA A 204 -4.19 20.64 25.58
N PRO A 205 -3.41 21.02 26.61
CA PRO A 205 -3.83 21.63 27.87
C PRO A 205 -4.25 23.10 27.76
N HIS A 206 -3.85 23.80 26.69
CA HIS A 206 -4.24 25.17 26.37
C HIS A 206 -4.75 25.24 24.94
N ALA A 207 -5.79 26.03 24.72
CA ALA A 207 -6.32 26.29 23.38
C ALA A 207 -5.29 27.09 22.57
N GLU A 208 -4.75 26.50 21.49
CA GLU A 208 -3.74 27.11 20.64
C GLU A 208 -3.98 26.77 19.17
N ILE A 209 -3.85 27.77 18.31
CA ILE A 209 -3.94 27.63 16.86
C ILE A 209 -2.51 27.70 16.30
N ALA A 210 -2.09 26.68 15.54
CA ALA A 210 -0.81 26.72 14.85
C ALA A 210 -0.94 27.57 13.58
N GLN A 211 -0.54 28.85 13.66
CA GLN A 211 -0.68 29.88 12.60
C GLN A 211 0.17 29.61 11.33
N ARG A 212 0.77 28.46 11.20
CA ARG A 212 1.43 28.01 9.96
C ARG A 212 0.48 27.18 9.12
N THR A 213 0.71 27.13 7.82
CA THR A 213 -0.01 26.26 6.88
C THR A 213 0.96 25.49 5.99
N SER A 214 0.45 24.57 5.21
CA SER A 214 1.22 23.77 4.24
C SER A 214 0.42 23.57 2.95
N PRO A 215 1.09 23.22 1.83
CA PRO A 215 0.38 22.87 0.60
C PRO A 215 -0.63 21.72 0.78
N THR A 216 -0.38 20.81 1.71
CA THR A 216 -1.30 19.73 2.05
C THR A 216 -2.56 20.28 2.71
N ASN A 217 -2.43 21.21 3.66
CA ASN A 217 -3.56 21.81 4.35
C ASN A 217 -4.42 22.64 3.39
N ILE A 218 -3.78 23.37 2.47
CA ILE A 218 -4.48 24.09 1.40
C ILE A 218 -5.24 23.12 0.50
N GLY A 219 -4.62 22.02 0.08
CA GLY A 219 -5.28 20.96 -0.69
C GLY A 219 -6.48 20.36 0.04
N MET A 220 -6.36 20.13 1.35
CA MET A 220 -7.47 19.64 2.19
C MET A 220 -8.60 20.66 2.31
N LEU A 221 -8.29 21.95 2.44
CA LEU A 221 -9.31 23.02 2.39
C LEU A 221 -10.08 22.98 1.06
N MET A 222 -9.39 22.90 -0.07
CA MET A 222 -10.03 22.85 -1.40
C MET A 222 -10.97 21.65 -1.53
N LEU A 223 -10.53 20.45 -1.11
CA LEU A 223 -11.35 19.25 -1.12
C LEU A 223 -12.55 19.35 -0.17
N SER A 224 -12.33 19.90 1.02
CA SER A 224 -13.39 20.10 2.03
C SER A 224 -14.41 21.12 1.56
N THR A 225 -13.99 22.19 0.89
CA THR A 225 -14.89 23.21 0.30
C THR A 225 -15.76 22.59 -0.80
N ALA A 226 -15.18 21.80 -1.70
CA ALA A 226 -15.95 21.07 -2.72
C ALA A 226 -16.97 20.11 -2.09
N ALA A 227 -16.56 19.35 -1.08
CA ALA A 227 -17.46 18.46 -0.35
C ALA A 227 -18.55 19.22 0.42
N ALA A 228 -18.22 20.35 1.05
CA ALA A 228 -19.20 21.20 1.75
C ALA A 228 -20.26 21.76 0.79
N TRP A 229 -19.83 22.13 -0.42
CA TRP A 229 -20.75 22.49 -1.50
C TRP A 229 -21.68 21.35 -1.89
N ASP A 230 -21.14 20.16 -2.18
CA ASP A 230 -21.92 19.00 -2.60
C ASP A 230 -22.91 18.54 -1.51
N LEU A 231 -22.53 18.68 -0.23
CA LEU A 231 -23.36 18.35 0.92
C LEU A 231 -24.34 19.47 1.33
N GLY A 232 -24.27 20.64 0.67
CA GLY A 232 -25.16 21.78 0.91
C GLY A 232 -24.86 22.55 2.20
N TYR A 233 -23.61 22.52 2.69
CA TYR A 233 -23.19 23.27 3.88
C TYR A 233 -22.87 24.73 3.56
N ILE A 234 -22.46 25.02 2.33
CA ILE A 234 -22.15 26.37 1.83
C ILE A 234 -22.90 26.65 0.53
N GLY A 235 -23.22 27.94 0.29
CA GLY A 235 -23.88 28.43 -0.91
C GLY A 235 -22.92 29.12 -1.89
N ARG A 236 -23.45 29.58 -3.04
CA ARG A 236 -22.65 30.28 -4.07
C ARG A 236 -22.11 31.67 -3.65
N ALA A 237 -22.56 32.22 -2.54
CA ALA A 237 -22.20 33.52 -2.06
C ALA A 237 -21.31 33.51 -0.80
N GLU A 238 -20.89 32.32 -0.38
CA GLU A 238 -20.01 32.08 0.76
C GLU A 238 -18.63 31.54 0.24
#